data_6aa5ed1b860a6ba394efc83d29049bec
#
_entry.id   6aa5ed1b860a6ba394efc83d29049bec
#
_cell.length_a   1.000
_cell.length_b   1.000
_cell.length_c   1.000
_cell.angle_alpha   90.00
_cell.angle_beta   90.00
_cell.angle_gamma   90.00
#
_symmetry.space_group_name_H-M   'P 1'
#
loop_
_entity.id
_entity.type
_entity.pdbx_description
1 polymer ?
#
loop_
_entity_poly.entity_id
_entity_poly.type
_entity_poly.pdbx_seq_one_letter_code
_entity_poly.pdbx_strand_id
1 'polypeptide(L)'
;FAVSAMAPGNQVRQDGMWKIPAWKAIAKCLLQGVRYTFAWTGLWYLLAALLLLPVFLRILQKKNGGGFSHPLLFTGYSYGLFCSMSCPLFYTMNSTGPGRAVAIVYYTFLLISFAVFFYWLGYIVRKLQMRQNTPEKMAVLGKLKIARYVAMTVLLAVILFTGLWQETSAAKAVQVLADGEAAAYAAEY
;
A
#
# COMPACT_ATOMS: atom_id res chain seq x y z
N PHE A 1 26.65 -5.03 -8.82
CA PHE A 1 26.07 -5.95 -7.81
C PHE A 1 27.08 -7.03 -7.37
N ALA A 2 27.73 -7.74 -8.32
CA ALA A 2 28.71 -8.79 -7.99
C ALA A 2 29.92 -8.25 -7.18
N VAL A 3 30.49 -7.11 -7.56
CA VAL A 3 31.62 -6.46 -6.86
C VAL A 3 31.23 -6.05 -5.43
N SER A 4 30.02 -5.54 -5.24
CA SER A 4 29.49 -5.19 -3.92
C SER A 4 29.23 -6.42 -3.03
N ALA A 5 28.83 -7.55 -3.62
CA ALA A 5 28.60 -8.79 -2.91
C ALA A 5 29.92 -9.48 -2.44
N MET A 6 31.01 -9.26 -3.19
CA MET A 6 32.33 -9.83 -2.92
C MET A 6 33.22 -8.96 -2.01
N ALA A 7 32.74 -7.80 -1.56
CA ALA A 7 33.50 -6.92 -0.70
C ALA A 7 33.86 -7.62 0.64
N PRO A 8 35.15 -7.59 1.08
CA PRO A 8 35.61 -8.31 2.28
C PRO A 8 34.83 -7.97 3.57
N GLY A 9 34.38 -6.72 3.70
CA GLY A 9 33.57 -6.28 4.83
C GLY A 9 32.17 -6.90 4.90
N ASN A 10 31.66 -7.47 3.79
CA ASN A 10 30.39 -8.18 3.77
C ASN A 10 30.50 -9.58 4.42
N GLN A 11 31.65 -10.24 4.29
CA GLN A 11 31.89 -11.53 4.89
C GLN A 11 31.95 -11.40 6.42
N VAL A 12 32.70 -10.42 6.94
CA VAL A 12 32.82 -10.16 8.39
C VAL A 12 31.46 -9.84 9.03
N ARG A 13 30.58 -9.13 8.32
CA ARG A 13 29.22 -8.86 8.81
C ARG A 13 28.29 -10.09 8.76
N GLN A 14 28.59 -11.04 7.91
CA GLN A 14 27.77 -12.25 7.74
C GLN A 14 28.17 -13.41 8.62
N ASP A 15 29.40 -13.41 9.18
CA ASP A 15 29.92 -14.52 9.98
C ASP A 15 29.21 -14.71 11.34
N GLY A 16 28.44 -13.71 11.80
CA GLY A 16 27.58 -13.81 12.99
C GLY A 16 26.09 -14.00 12.69
N MET A 17 25.66 -14.09 11.41
CA MET A 17 24.25 -14.14 11.06
C MET A 17 23.77 -15.56 10.74
N TRP A 18 22.62 -15.93 11.31
CA TRP A 18 21.98 -17.22 11.06
C TRP A 18 21.44 -17.29 9.62
N LYS A 19 22.21 -17.90 8.72
CA LYS A 19 21.78 -18.16 7.34
C LYS A 19 20.76 -19.27 7.33
N ILE A 20 19.60 -19.03 6.74
CA ILE A 20 18.61 -20.08 6.52
C ILE A 20 18.64 -20.53 5.05
N PRO A 21 18.28 -21.80 4.75
CA PRO A 21 18.17 -22.26 3.38
C PRO A 21 17.19 -21.40 2.57
N ALA A 22 17.50 -21.14 1.30
CA ALA A 22 16.72 -20.24 0.44
C ALA A 22 15.21 -20.58 0.40
N TRP A 23 14.86 -21.86 0.34
CA TRP A 23 13.46 -22.27 0.33
C TRP A 23 12.70 -21.91 1.62
N LYS A 24 13.38 -21.98 2.80
CA LYS A 24 12.79 -21.50 4.07
C LYS A 24 12.63 -19.98 4.10
N ALA A 25 13.59 -19.26 3.51
CA ALA A 25 13.47 -17.80 3.37
C ALA A 25 12.25 -17.44 2.51
N ILE A 26 12.08 -18.11 1.36
CA ILE A 26 10.91 -17.90 0.48
C ILE A 26 9.60 -18.20 1.21
N ALA A 27 9.51 -19.33 1.92
CA ALA A 27 8.31 -19.68 2.69
C ALA A 27 7.99 -18.63 3.77
N LYS A 28 9.01 -18.16 4.50
CA LYS A 28 8.85 -17.07 5.49
C LYS A 28 8.40 -15.75 4.85
N CYS A 29 8.94 -15.40 3.69
CA CYS A 29 8.53 -14.19 2.97
C CYS A 29 7.06 -14.25 2.55
N LEU A 30 6.62 -15.37 2.01
CA LEU A 30 5.22 -15.56 1.64
C LEU A 30 4.30 -15.48 2.87
N LEU A 31 4.65 -16.15 3.96
CA LEU A 31 3.87 -16.08 5.19
C LEU A 31 3.84 -14.65 5.78
N GLN A 32 5.00 -13.98 5.77
CA GLN A 32 5.10 -12.60 6.26
C GLN A 32 4.32 -11.63 5.37
N GLY A 33 4.33 -11.84 4.05
CA GLY A 33 3.51 -11.08 3.10
C GLY A 33 2.02 -11.16 3.43
N VAL A 34 1.52 -12.35 3.77
CA VAL A 34 0.11 -12.52 4.23
C VAL A 34 -0.12 -11.72 5.52
N ARG A 35 0.76 -11.86 6.52
CA ARG A 35 0.64 -11.14 7.79
C ARG A 35 0.63 -9.63 7.59
N TYR A 36 1.54 -9.09 6.78
CA TYR A 36 1.59 -7.67 6.47
C TYR A 36 0.34 -7.19 5.72
N THR A 37 -0.16 -7.98 4.78
CA THR A 37 -1.40 -7.65 4.07
C THR A 37 -2.56 -7.46 5.05
N PHE A 38 -2.76 -8.39 5.99
CA PHE A 38 -3.82 -8.25 6.99
C PHE A 38 -3.55 -7.13 8.00
N ALA A 39 -2.31 -6.97 8.47
CA ALA A 39 -1.96 -5.95 9.45
C ALA A 39 -2.10 -4.52 8.89
N TRP A 40 -1.74 -4.32 7.62
CA TRP A 40 -1.70 -2.99 7.00
C TRP A 40 -2.97 -2.63 6.23
N THR A 41 -3.85 -3.60 5.97
CA THR A 41 -5.20 -3.34 5.43
C THR A 41 -6.14 -2.96 6.57
N GLY A 42 -5.80 -1.91 7.29
CA GLY A 42 -6.60 -1.35 8.37
C GLY A 42 -7.61 -0.31 7.89
N LEU A 43 -8.31 0.30 8.85
CA LEU A 43 -9.33 1.33 8.59
C LEU A 43 -8.77 2.48 7.72
N TRP A 44 -7.56 2.95 8.01
CA TRP A 44 -6.91 4.04 7.27
C TRP A 44 -6.68 3.71 5.80
N TYR A 45 -6.27 2.47 5.51
CA TYR A 45 -6.11 2.00 4.14
C TYR A 45 -7.46 1.99 3.41
N LEU A 46 -8.52 1.48 4.05
CA LEU A 46 -9.87 1.45 3.47
C LEU A 46 -10.41 2.86 3.21
N LEU A 47 -10.19 3.80 4.13
CA LEU A 47 -10.56 5.20 3.96
C LEU A 47 -9.81 5.83 2.78
N ALA A 48 -8.50 5.60 2.66
CA ALA A 48 -7.71 6.08 1.52
C ALA A 48 -8.17 5.47 0.20
N ALA A 49 -8.47 4.16 0.17
CA ALA A 49 -9.01 3.49 -1.01
C ALA A 49 -10.38 4.06 -1.43
N LEU A 50 -11.25 4.34 -0.46
CA LEU A 50 -12.56 4.96 -0.70
C LEU A 50 -12.41 6.40 -1.23
N LEU A 51 -11.46 7.16 -0.71
CA LEU A 51 -11.14 8.51 -1.19
C LEU A 51 -10.63 8.51 -2.63
N LEU A 52 -9.77 7.54 -2.98
CA LEU A 52 -9.20 7.41 -4.33
C LEU A 52 -10.18 6.78 -5.34
N LEU A 53 -11.18 6.06 -4.87
CA LEU A 53 -12.18 5.40 -5.72
C LEU A 53 -12.78 6.32 -6.81
N PRO A 54 -13.25 7.55 -6.50
CA PRO A 54 -13.82 8.45 -7.51
C PRO A 54 -12.80 8.90 -8.56
N VAL A 55 -11.56 9.10 -8.16
CA VAL A 55 -10.46 9.46 -9.07
C VAL A 55 -10.19 8.31 -10.03
N PHE A 56 -10.06 7.10 -9.51
CA PHE A 56 -9.83 5.89 -10.31
C PHE A 56 -10.98 5.63 -11.28
N LEU A 57 -12.23 5.74 -10.84
CA LEU A 57 -13.39 5.58 -11.72
C LEU A 57 -13.41 6.63 -12.83
N ARG A 58 -13.03 7.89 -12.56
CA ARG A 58 -12.97 8.94 -13.57
C ARG A 58 -11.90 8.65 -14.63
N ILE A 59 -10.74 8.17 -14.21
CA ILE A 59 -9.64 7.79 -15.12
C ILE A 59 -10.08 6.63 -16.00
N LEU A 60 -10.70 5.59 -15.42
CA LEU A 60 -11.14 4.40 -16.11
C LEU A 60 -12.27 4.68 -17.12
N GLN A 61 -13.17 5.59 -16.81
CA GLN A 61 -14.24 6.01 -17.74
C GLN A 61 -13.70 6.76 -18.96
N LYS A 62 -12.62 7.53 -18.80
CA LYS A 62 -11.97 8.28 -19.89
C LYS A 62 -11.15 7.37 -20.80
N LYS A 63 -10.63 6.26 -20.29
CA LYS A 63 -9.80 5.31 -21.03
C LYS A 63 -10.68 4.16 -21.50
N ASN A 64 -10.95 4.11 -22.82
CA ASN A 64 -11.66 2.97 -23.41
C ASN A 64 -10.94 1.67 -23.07
N GLY A 65 -11.42 0.99 -22.08
CA GLY A 65 -11.28 -0.33 -21.48
C GLY A 65 -10.28 -1.39 -21.98
N GLY A 66 -9.23 -1.06 -22.70
CA GLY A 66 -8.22 -2.03 -23.10
C GLY A 66 -7.21 -2.32 -21.98
N GLY A 67 -6.97 -3.58 -21.65
CA GLY A 67 -5.84 -3.97 -20.81
C GLY A 67 -6.16 -4.67 -19.48
N PHE A 68 -7.42 -4.66 -18.99
CA PHE A 68 -7.79 -5.27 -17.70
C PHE A 68 -8.40 -6.67 -17.88
N SER A 69 -7.65 -7.64 -18.44
CA SER A 69 -8.22 -8.97 -18.79
C SER A 69 -8.02 -10.04 -17.72
N HIS A 70 -6.91 -10.00 -16.99
CA HIS A 70 -6.51 -11.07 -16.07
C HIS A 70 -6.21 -10.56 -14.65
N PRO A 71 -7.23 -10.18 -13.84
CA PRO A 71 -7.02 -9.59 -12.53
C PRO A 71 -6.35 -10.53 -11.54
N LEU A 72 -6.63 -11.85 -11.61
CA LEU A 72 -5.99 -12.83 -10.73
C LEU A 72 -4.50 -12.99 -11.01
N LEU A 73 -4.10 -13.04 -12.29
CA LEU A 73 -2.68 -13.10 -12.66
C LEU A 73 -1.93 -11.84 -12.20
N PHE A 74 -2.55 -10.67 -12.40
CA PHE A 74 -1.96 -9.41 -11.94
C PHE A 74 -1.82 -9.37 -10.42
N THR A 75 -2.82 -9.85 -9.67
CA THR A 75 -2.76 -9.93 -8.21
C THR A 75 -1.67 -10.89 -7.75
N GLY A 76 -1.59 -12.09 -8.34
CA GLY A 76 -0.55 -13.07 -8.00
C GLY A 76 0.87 -12.56 -8.27
N TYR A 77 1.08 -11.93 -9.43
CA TYR A 77 2.36 -11.31 -9.79
C TYR A 77 2.72 -10.18 -8.81
N SER A 78 1.77 -9.30 -8.51
CA SER A 78 1.94 -8.18 -7.58
C SER A 78 2.27 -8.67 -6.17
N TYR A 79 1.60 -9.73 -5.72
CA TYR A 79 1.89 -10.36 -4.43
C TYR A 79 3.29 -10.97 -4.39
N GLY A 80 3.71 -11.64 -5.48
CA GLY A 80 5.07 -12.17 -5.62
C GLY A 80 6.14 -11.08 -5.55
N LEU A 81 5.92 -9.95 -6.24
CA LEU A 81 6.80 -8.77 -6.17
C LEU A 81 6.88 -8.21 -4.76
N PHE A 82 5.74 -8.06 -4.08
CA PHE A 82 5.69 -7.59 -2.70
C PHE A 82 6.48 -8.50 -1.75
N CYS A 83 6.27 -9.81 -1.84
CA CYS A 83 6.99 -10.78 -1.02
C CYS A 83 8.50 -10.79 -1.30
N SER A 84 8.91 -10.58 -2.57
CA SER A 84 10.32 -10.56 -2.96
C SER A 84 11.14 -9.48 -2.27
N MET A 85 10.51 -8.36 -1.87
CA MET A 85 11.16 -7.26 -1.14
C MET A 85 11.68 -7.72 0.25
N SER A 86 10.98 -8.65 0.89
CA SER A 86 11.35 -9.18 2.20
C SER A 86 12.33 -10.36 2.12
N CYS A 87 12.49 -10.99 0.95
CA CYS A 87 13.35 -12.18 0.77
C CYS A 87 14.82 -11.95 1.18
N PRO A 88 15.50 -10.87 0.77
CA PRO A 88 16.88 -10.63 1.17
C PRO A 88 17.04 -10.52 2.69
N LEU A 89 16.08 -9.90 3.38
CA LEU A 89 16.11 -9.72 4.84
C LEU A 89 16.01 -11.07 5.57
N PHE A 90 15.06 -11.93 5.16
CA PHE A 90 14.93 -13.25 5.75
C PHE A 90 16.10 -14.17 5.41
N TYR A 91 16.65 -14.07 4.20
CA TYR A 91 17.80 -14.87 3.79
C TYR A 91 19.06 -14.52 4.58
N THR A 92 19.33 -13.21 4.79
CA THR A 92 20.56 -12.76 5.44
C THR A 92 20.46 -12.66 6.96
N MET A 93 19.32 -12.22 7.49
CA MET A 93 19.16 -11.89 8.92
C MET A 93 18.17 -12.81 9.64
N ASN A 94 17.47 -13.69 8.90
CA ASN A 94 16.39 -14.52 9.44
C ASN A 94 15.33 -13.72 10.24
N SER A 95 15.18 -12.43 9.92
CA SER A 95 14.28 -11.48 10.58
C SER A 95 13.63 -10.55 9.56
N THR A 96 12.67 -9.76 10.03
CA THR A 96 12.00 -8.71 9.21
C THR A 96 12.92 -7.53 8.91
N GLY A 97 14.12 -7.51 9.50
CA GLY A 97 15.07 -6.42 9.35
C GLY A 97 14.79 -5.21 10.24
N PRO A 98 15.63 -4.18 10.14
CA PRO A 98 15.48 -2.94 10.90
C PRO A 98 14.24 -2.15 10.46
N GLY A 99 13.70 -1.28 11.31
CA GLY A 99 12.50 -0.50 11.05
C GLY A 99 12.51 0.28 9.73
N ARG A 100 13.68 0.76 9.30
CA ARG A 100 13.84 1.44 7.99
C ARG A 100 13.51 0.51 6.82
N ALA A 101 13.90 -0.75 6.87
CA ALA A 101 13.59 -1.74 5.84
C ALA A 101 12.10 -2.07 5.83
N VAL A 102 11.49 -2.21 7.01
CA VAL A 102 10.03 -2.43 7.13
C VAL A 102 9.25 -1.24 6.57
N ALA A 103 9.72 -0.01 6.77
CA ALA A 103 9.10 1.19 6.20
C ALA A 103 9.11 1.16 4.66
N ILE A 104 10.22 0.75 4.03
CA ILE A 104 10.29 0.61 2.56
C ILE A 104 9.29 -0.45 2.07
N VAL A 105 9.22 -1.60 2.76
CA VAL A 105 8.25 -2.66 2.44
C VAL A 105 6.80 -2.16 2.58
N TYR A 106 6.52 -1.34 3.60
CA TYR A 106 5.21 -0.72 3.80
C TYR A 106 4.82 0.23 2.66
N TYR A 107 5.71 1.14 2.24
CA TYR A 107 5.42 2.03 1.11
C TYR A 107 5.24 1.25 -0.19
N THR A 108 6.03 0.21 -0.41
CA THR A 108 5.87 -0.69 -1.56
C THR A 108 4.53 -1.41 -1.51
N PHE A 109 4.09 -1.86 -0.33
CA PHE A 109 2.76 -2.44 -0.13
C PHE A 109 1.66 -1.46 -0.54
N LEU A 110 1.72 -0.20 -0.10
CA LEU A 110 0.72 0.81 -0.47
C LEU A 110 0.64 0.99 -1.99
N LEU A 111 1.77 1.16 -2.67
CA LEU A 111 1.81 1.33 -4.13
C LEU A 111 1.24 0.12 -4.86
N ILE A 112 1.67 -1.08 -4.50
CA ILE A 112 1.23 -2.33 -5.14
C ILE A 112 -0.25 -2.58 -4.88
N SER A 113 -0.71 -2.40 -3.64
CA SER A 113 -2.10 -2.66 -3.27
C SER A 113 -3.07 -1.69 -3.95
N PHE A 114 -2.71 -0.40 -4.08
CA PHE A 114 -3.51 0.55 -4.86
C PHE A 114 -3.48 0.24 -6.36
N ALA A 115 -2.36 -0.24 -6.91
CA ALA A 115 -2.30 -0.69 -8.30
C ALA A 115 -3.22 -1.91 -8.54
N VAL A 116 -3.20 -2.88 -7.64
CA VAL A 116 -4.11 -4.05 -7.68
C VAL A 116 -5.57 -3.60 -7.57
N PHE A 117 -5.88 -2.70 -6.63
CA PHE A 117 -7.22 -2.14 -6.47
C PHE A 117 -7.69 -1.43 -7.74
N PHE A 118 -6.85 -0.58 -8.34
CA PHE A 118 -7.15 0.09 -9.61
C PHE A 118 -7.38 -0.90 -10.75
N TYR A 119 -6.59 -1.96 -10.83
CA TYR A 119 -6.73 -3.00 -11.85
C TYR A 119 -8.06 -3.76 -11.72
N TRP A 120 -8.45 -4.13 -10.48
CA TRP A 120 -9.74 -4.76 -10.21
C TRP A 120 -10.92 -3.86 -10.55
N LEU A 121 -10.85 -2.58 -10.22
CA LEU A 121 -11.86 -1.60 -10.62
C LEU A 121 -11.99 -1.52 -12.14
N GLY A 122 -10.85 -1.48 -12.86
CA GLY A 122 -10.84 -1.49 -14.32
C GLY A 122 -11.52 -2.73 -14.91
N TYR A 123 -11.24 -3.89 -14.35
CA TYR A 123 -11.89 -5.15 -14.75
C TYR A 123 -13.40 -5.12 -14.51
N ILE A 124 -13.84 -4.66 -13.33
CA ILE A 124 -15.26 -4.56 -12.98
C ILE A 124 -15.97 -3.56 -13.89
N VAL A 125 -15.41 -2.37 -14.09
CA VAL A 125 -15.98 -1.34 -14.97
C VAL A 125 -16.12 -1.88 -16.41
N ARG A 126 -15.08 -2.53 -16.93
CA ARG A 126 -15.11 -3.16 -18.26
C ARG A 126 -16.20 -4.23 -18.35
N LYS A 127 -16.30 -5.13 -17.39
CA LYS A 127 -17.30 -6.19 -17.34
C LYS A 127 -18.72 -5.64 -17.29
N LEU A 128 -18.92 -4.57 -16.53
CA LEU A 128 -20.18 -3.85 -16.47
C LEU A 128 -20.51 -3.15 -17.80
N GLN A 129 -19.55 -2.51 -18.44
CA GLN A 129 -19.73 -1.87 -19.76
C GLN A 129 -20.09 -2.88 -20.86
N MET A 130 -19.44 -4.03 -20.90
CA MET A 130 -19.76 -5.10 -21.87
C MET A 130 -21.16 -5.71 -21.67
N ARG A 131 -21.70 -5.66 -20.44
CA ARG A 131 -23.03 -6.18 -20.11
C ARG A 131 -24.16 -5.16 -20.38
N GLN A 132 -23.81 -3.91 -20.75
CA GLN A 132 -24.75 -2.79 -20.80
C GLN A 132 -25.11 -2.38 -22.23
N ASN A 133 -26.18 -2.98 -22.76
CA ASN A 133 -26.92 -2.41 -23.88
C ASN A 133 -28.33 -1.88 -23.47
N THR A 134 -28.53 -1.45 -22.23
CA THR A 134 -29.84 -1.00 -21.73
C THR A 134 -29.79 0.43 -21.20
N PRO A 135 -30.68 1.35 -21.63
CA PRO A 135 -30.68 2.78 -21.30
C PRO A 135 -30.97 3.10 -19.81
N GLU A 136 -31.62 2.20 -19.07
CA GLU A 136 -31.93 2.38 -17.64
C GLU A 136 -30.71 2.59 -16.74
N LYS A 137 -29.54 2.17 -17.18
CA LYS A 137 -28.33 2.19 -16.37
C LYS A 137 -27.52 3.47 -16.46
N MET A 138 -27.82 4.38 -17.37
CA MET A 138 -27.31 5.76 -17.35
C MET A 138 -27.82 6.52 -16.10
N ALA A 139 -29.04 6.25 -15.67
CA ALA A 139 -29.60 6.80 -14.43
C ALA A 139 -28.89 6.28 -13.18
N VAL A 140 -28.45 5.02 -13.17
CA VAL A 140 -27.67 4.44 -12.05
C VAL A 140 -26.29 5.08 -11.97
N LEU A 141 -25.62 5.35 -13.09
CA LEU A 141 -24.32 6.07 -13.09
C LEU A 141 -24.49 7.52 -12.59
N GLY A 142 -25.61 8.17 -12.86
CA GLY A 142 -25.92 9.50 -12.31
C GLY A 142 -26.06 9.47 -10.78
N LYS A 143 -26.80 8.48 -10.24
CA LYS A 143 -26.93 8.25 -8.79
C LYS A 143 -25.60 7.91 -8.13
N LEU A 144 -24.73 7.12 -8.80
CA LEU A 144 -23.38 6.85 -8.30
C LEU A 144 -22.52 8.11 -8.22
N LYS A 145 -22.70 9.09 -9.13
CA LYS A 145 -21.98 10.38 -9.05
C LYS A 145 -22.34 11.16 -7.79
N ILE A 146 -23.63 11.22 -7.45
CA ILE A 146 -24.12 11.91 -6.24
C ILE A 146 -23.66 11.15 -4.98
N ALA A 147 -23.84 9.83 -4.94
CA ALA A 147 -23.39 8.99 -3.83
C ALA A 147 -21.88 9.13 -3.56
N ARG A 148 -21.09 9.36 -4.60
CA ARG A 148 -19.65 9.60 -4.53
C ARG A 148 -19.32 10.90 -3.78
N TYR A 149 -19.98 12.01 -4.11
CA TYR A 149 -19.76 13.29 -3.43
C TYR A 149 -20.21 13.23 -1.98
N VAL A 150 -21.36 12.60 -1.72
CA VAL A 150 -21.86 12.36 -0.36
C VAL A 150 -20.88 11.51 0.44
N ALA A 151 -20.37 10.41 -0.12
CA ALA A 151 -19.38 9.57 0.55
C ALA A 151 -18.08 10.33 0.84
N MET A 152 -17.58 11.15 -0.09
CA MET A 152 -16.41 12.01 0.14
C MET A 152 -16.65 13.04 1.23
N THR A 153 -17.82 13.69 1.25
CA THR A 153 -18.15 14.71 2.26
C THR A 153 -18.30 14.08 3.63
N VAL A 154 -18.97 12.92 3.72
CA VAL A 154 -19.11 12.16 4.97
C VAL A 154 -17.76 11.69 5.48
N LEU A 155 -16.89 11.18 4.60
CA LEU A 155 -15.55 10.74 4.96
C LEU A 155 -14.70 11.89 5.48
N LEU A 156 -14.72 13.05 4.81
CA LEU A 156 -14.02 14.25 5.24
C LEU A 156 -14.56 14.73 6.60
N ALA A 157 -15.87 14.72 6.78
CA ALA A 157 -16.51 15.05 8.05
C ALA A 157 -16.09 14.08 9.17
N VAL A 158 -16.07 12.77 8.91
CA VAL A 158 -15.61 11.77 9.88
C VAL A 158 -14.16 12.00 10.28
N ILE A 159 -13.26 12.27 9.33
CA ILE A 159 -11.85 12.57 9.61
C ILE A 159 -11.70 13.83 10.48
N LEU A 160 -12.47 14.87 10.19
CA LEU A 160 -12.41 16.14 10.93
C LEU A 160 -13.05 16.04 12.31
N PHE A 161 -14.22 15.38 12.43
CA PHE A 161 -14.97 15.33 13.69
C PHE A 161 -14.48 14.28 14.66
N THR A 162 -13.87 13.17 14.19
CA THR A 162 -13.38 12.10 15.09
C THR A 162 -12.02 12.40 15.72
N GLY A 163 -11.43 13.57 15.42
CA GLY A 163 -10.08 13.89 15.92
C GLY A 163 -8.99 12.95 15.39
N LEU A 164 -9.32 12.07 14.45
CA LEU A 164 -8.39 11.11 13.87
C LEU A 164 -7.18 11.79 13.20
N TRP A 165 -7.31 13.05 12.82
CA TRP A 165 -6.20 13.83 12.28
C TRP A 165 -5.10 14.06 13.33
N GLN A 166 -5.46 14.13 14.64
CA GLN A 166 -4.52 14.32 15.76
C GLN A 166 -3.60 13.10 15.95
N GLU A 167 -4.03 11.93 15.53
CA GLU A 167 -3.23 10.70 15.54
C GLU A 167 -2.21 10.64 14.39
N THR A 168 -2.30 11.53 13.41
CA THR A 168 -1.37 11.54 12.27
C THR A 168 0.01 12.05 12.69
N SER A 169 1.06 11.52 12.05
CA SER A 169 2.44 11.97 12.27
C SER A 169 2.62 13.48 12.04
N ALA A 170 1.85 14.06 11.11
CA ALA A 170 1.87 15.48 10.81
C ALA A 170 1.30 16.31 11.98
N ALA A 171 0.18 15.88 12.57
CA ALA A 171 -0.40 16.57 13.72
C ALA A 171 0.50 16.47 14.95
N LYS A 172 1.10 15.30 15.21
CA LYS A 172 2.10 15.12 16.27
C LYS A 172 3.33 16.00 16.06
N ALA A 173 3.83 16.13 14.83
CA ALA A 173 4.92 17.03 14.50
C ALA A 173 4.58 18.51 14.75
N VAL A 174 3.35 18.93 14.37
CA VAL A 174 2.87 20.28 14.66
C VAL A 174 2.72 20.52 16.17
N GLN A 175 2.26 19.53 16.92
CA GLN A 175 2.12 19.61 18.37
C GLN A 175 3.48 19.73 19.05
N VAL A 176 4.48 18.93 18.69
CA VAL A 176 5.87 19.01 19.18
C VAL A 176 6.49 20.38 18.88
N LEU A 177 6.19 20.97 17.71
CA LEU A 177 6.62 22.31 17.36
C LEU A 177 5.90 23.40 18.19
N ALA A 178 4.61 23.24 18.45
CA ALA A 178 3.81 24.18 19.23
C ALA A 178 4.17 24.14 20.72
N ASP A 179 4.49 22.98 21.26
CA ASP A 179 4.87 22.76 22.66
C ASP A 179 6.33 23.19 22.96
N GLY A 180 7.09 23.60 21.93
CA GLY A 180 8.47 24.09 22.07
C GLY A 180 9.50 22.99 22.34
N GLU A 181 9.12 21.72 22.35
CA GLU A 181 10.06 20.60 22.57
C GLU A 181 11.16 20.55 21.50
N ALA A 182 10.85 20.96 20.26
CA ALA A 182 11.84 21.05 19.19
C ALA A 182 12.93 22.11 19.48
N ALA A 183 12.58 23.20 20.16
CA ALA A 183 13.53 24.23 20.57
C ALA A 183 14.40 23.76 21.77
N ALA A 184 13.83 22.99 22.68
CA ALA A 184 14.56 22.38 23.79
C ALA A 184 15.59 21.35 23.27
N TYR A 185 15.22 20.51 22.30
CA TYR A 185 16.16 19.59 21.65
C TYR A 185 17.30 20.31 20.92
N ALA A 186 17.02 21.42 20.25
CA ALA A 186 18.06 22.21 19.56
C ALA A 186 19.00 22.95 20.53
N ALA A 187 18.57 23.19 21.75
CA ALA A 187 19.40 23.84 22.79
C ALA A 187 20.31 22.86 23.54
N GLU A 188 20.05 21.56 23.50
CA GLU A 188 20.88 20.51 24.12
C GLU A 188 22.04 20.03 23.22
N TYR A 189 22.04 20.37 21.93
CA TYR A 189 23.09 20.03 20.96
C TYR A 189 23.79 21.26 20.41
#